data_12a7dc6779f612362624dda87134f881
#
_entry.id   12a7dc6779f612362624dda87134f881
#
_cell.length_a   1.000
_cell.length_b   1.000
_cell.length_c   1.000
_cell.angle_alpha   90.00
_cell.angle_beta   90.00
_cell.angle_gamma   90.00
#
_symmetry.space_group_name_H-M   'P 1'
#
loop_
_entity.id
_entity.type
_entity.pdbx_description
1 polymer ?
#
loop_
_entity_poly.entity_id
_entity_poly.type
_entity_poly.pdbx_seq_one_letter_code
_entity_poly.pdbx_strand_id
1 'polypeptide(L)'
;MEDRCVYCGICFVVCPQEARHIQSDMDPVTRAVKEGREVVALIAPSFAGFYENYGGFVAGLRRIGFSKVMEVAHGAEQVTESYRKSLVNGDMKYAISTCCPSVNYTIRKYYPETVSYLLPSVSPMIALGKAVKEKNKDAYTVFIGPCLSKKREAMDPEYLGIIDAVLTFEEIMPYFTAHGLDIEHLSPLVPDLTATRKGRKYPTSGGIGEGLQDTLIEAGYDMISITGTDNVKEILGEIMSGQLDKAYIELSSCTESCINGPCIPKDAGNIFKRKQRVKHFMEEGWDALGAENIDDGVDLSTEYYKIRSYLYEPPEKLVIEILRKMGKTSVKDELNCGACGYDSCRKKAKSVIEGMSEIEMCMPYMRMKAEQMNDIIFFNSPNLIIILDENLEIRMLNPSAKAVFNKEDRDLRGFPLEYIMDAVEIKNALSEKRDVLTKRLHRTDTDRVFMQSMIHLQETHQILIIMSDITEDEKRRKDLKIMKENTLKVAQDVIDKQMRISQEIASLLGETTAETKVALNNLKKVMIKESE
;
A
#
# COMPACT_ATOMS: atom_id res chain seq x y z
N MET A 1 -7.02 -3.36 13.32
CA MET A 1 -7.89 -2.32 12.72
C MET A 1 -9.34 -2.77 12.46
N GLU A 2 -9.65 -4.06 12.57
CA GLU A 2 -11.02 -4.56 12.35
C GLU A 2 -12.06 -3.89 13.27
N ASP A 3 -11.68 -3.61 14.52
CA ASP A 3 -12.58 -2.98 15.50
C ASP A 3 -13.05 -1.58 15.07
N ARG A 4 -12.28 -0.89 14.25
CA ARG A 4 -12.58 0.49 13.80
C ARG A 4 -13.07 0.55 12.35
N CYS A 5 -12.78 -0.46 11.55
CA CYS A 5 -13.10 -0.45 10.13
C CYS A 5 -14.61 -0.60 9.92
N VAL A 6 -15.18 0.26 9.05
CA VAL A 6 -16.58 0.17 8.60
C VAL A 6 -16.72 -0.44 7.21
N TYR A 7 -15.64 -0.93 6.68
CA TYR A 7 -15.54 -1.65 5.39
C TYR A 7 -16.05 -0.86 4.17
N CYS A 8 -16.01 0.48 4.21
CA CYS A 8 -16.50 1.34 3.13
C CYS A 8 -15.67 1.27 1.83
N GLY A 9 -14.42 0.78 1.88
CA GLY A 9 -13.55 0.66 0.71
C GLY A 9 -12.84 1.95 0.28
N ILE A 10 -13.03 3.09 0.94
CA ILE A 10 -12.37 4.36 0.56
C ILE A 10 -10.84 4.20 0.55
N CYS A 11 -10.27 3.54 1.58
CA CYS A 11 -8.83 3.31 1.64
C CYS A 11 -8.27 2.45 0.49
N PHE A 12 -9.12 1.64 -0.15
CA PHE A 12 -8.77 0.87 -1.35
C PHE A 12 -8.75 1.80 -2.57
N VAL A 13 -9.79 2.62 -2.74
CA VAL A 13 -9.94 3.51 -3.90
C VAL A 13 -8.91 4.64 -3.93
N VAL A 14 -8.60 5.24 -2.76
CA VAL A 14 -7.71 6.43 -2.69
C VAL A 14 -6.23 6.10 -2.56
N CYS A 15 -5.85 4.84 -2.48
CA CYS A 15 -4.44 4.46 -2.29
C CYS A 15 -3.64 4.68 -3.58
N PRO A 16 -2.74 5.68 -3.67
CA PRO A 16 -2.00 5.96 -4.90
C PRO A 16 -0.95 4.89 -5.25
N GLN A 17 -0.61 4.04 -4.29
CA GLN A 17 0.35 2.95 -4.46
C GLN A 17 -0.33 1.60 -4.70
N GLU A 18 -1.66 1.56 -4.81
CA GLU A 18 -2.46 0.33 -4.92
C GLU A 18 -2.05 -0.77 -3.90
N ALA A 19 -1.60 -0.35 -2.70
CA ALA A 19 -1.07 -1.25 -1.66
C ALA A 19 -2.15 -2.06 -0.92
N ARG A 20 -3.43 -1.88 -1.28
CA ARG A 20 -4.57 -2.58 -0.69
C ARG A 20 -5.10 -3.59 -1.69
N HIS A 21 -5.17 -4.84 -1.26
CA HIS A 21 -5.71 -5.91 -2.07
C HIS A 21 -6.98 -6.47 -1.43
N ILE A 22 -7.90 -6.90 -2.28
CA ILE A 22 -9.12 -7.59 -1.86
C ILE A 22 -8.80 -9.09 -1.78
N GLN A 23 -9.12 -9.71 -0.66
CA GLN A 23 -9.10 -11.17 -0.60
C GLN A 23 -10.23 -11.72 -1.48
N SER A 24 -9.85 -12.50 -2.49
CA SER A 24 -10.80 -13.02 -3.46
C SER A 24 -11.43 -14.33 -2.98
N ASP A 25 -12.74 -14.46 -3.22
CA ASP A 25 -13.49 -15.70 -3.02
C ASP A 25 -13.61 -16.53 -4.31
N MET A 26 -12.84 -16.21 -5.37
CA MET A 26 -12.90 -16.94 -6.65
C MET A 26 -12.50 -18.42 -6.51
N ASP A 27 -11.48 -18.73 -5.71
CA ASP A 27 -11.01 -20.11 -5.54
C ASP A 27 -12.09 -21.01 -4.90
N PRO A 28 -12.74 -20.63 -3.78
CA PRO A 28 -13.88 -21.36 -3.24
C PRO A 28 -15.02 -21.54 -4.26
N VAL A 29 -15.39 -20.49 -5.00
CA VAL A 29 -16.43 -20.56 -6.04
C VAL A 29 -16.05 -21.56 -7.14
N THR A 30 -14.83 -21.46 -7.67
CA THR A 30 -14.33 -22.35 -8.72
C THR A 30 -14.32 -23.82 -8.24
N ARG A 31 -14.00 -24.05 -6.97
CA ARG A 31 -14.03 -25.40 -6.36
C ARG A 31 -15.46 -25.92 -6.30
N ALA A 32 -16.42 -25.11 -5.83
CA ALA A 32 -17.83 -25.50 -5.77
C ALA A 32 -18.40 -25.87 -7.16
N VAL A 33 -18.04 -25.12 -8.19
CA VAL A 33 -18.39 -25.44 -9.61
C VAL A 33 -17.79 -26.76 -10.04
N LYS A 34 -16.50 -27.01 -9.78
CA LYS A 34 -15.83 -28.26 -10.15
C LYS A 34 -16.37 -29.49 -9.40
N GLU A 35 -16.84 -29.30 -8.19
CA GLU A 35 -17.48 -30.34 -7.38
C GLU A 35 -18.91 -30.65 -7.82
N GLY A 36 -19.43 -29.92 -8.82
CA GLY A 36 -20.79 -30.10 -9.36
C GLY A 36 -21.90 -29.64 -8.42
N ARG A 37 -21.60 -28.71 -7.47
CA ARG A 37 -22.62 -28.12 -6.61
C ARG A 37 -23.54 -27.20 -7.41
N GLU A 38 -24.77 -27.03 -6.96
CA GLU A 38 -25.65 -25.98 -7.51
C GLU A 38 -25.13 -24.61 -7.05
N VAL A 39 -24.35 -23.92 -7.91
CA VAL A 39 -23.80 -22.59 -7.63
C VAL A 39 -24.76 -21.52 -8.19
N VAL A 40 -25.29 -20.68 -7.28
CA VAL A 40 -26.29 -19.65 -7.59
C VAL A 40 -25.66 -18.27 -7.52
N ALA A 41 -25.61 -17.54 -8.62
CA ALA A 41 -25.16 -16.16 -8.67
C ALA A 41 -26.31 -15.20 -8.26
N LEU A 42 -26.06 -14.37 -7.25
CA LEU A 42 -26.94 -13.30 -6.78
C LEU A 42 -26.35 -11.96 -7.26
N ILE A 43 -26.82 -11.43 -8.38
CA ILE A 43 -26.26 -10.23 -9.01
C ILE A 43 -26.85 -8.94 -8.44
N ALA A 44 -25.99 -8.03 -7.97
CA ALA A 44 -26.40 -6.72 -7.48
C ALA A 44 -27.03 -5.89 -8.61
N PRO A 45 -28.13 -5.16 -8.40
CA PRO A 45 -28.81 -4.40 -9.45
C PRO A 45 -27.95 -3.30 -10.08
N SER A 46 -26.86 -2.90 -9.43
CA SER A 46 -25.86 -1.96 -9.96
C SER A 46 -25.10 -2.47 -11.20
N PHE A 47 -25.12 -3.80 -11.49
CA PHE A 47 -24.43 -4.37 -12.64
C PHE A 47 -24.84 -3.72 -13.95
N ALA A 48 -26.12 -3.33 -14.07
CA ALA A 48 -26.65 -2.63 -15.22
C ALA A 48 -25.99 -1.26 -15.48
N GLY A 49 -25.33 -0.67 -14.50
CA GLY A 49 -24.54 0.55 -14.70
C GLY A 49 -23.19 0.33 -15.35
N PHE A 50 -22.70 -0.92 -15.38
CA PHE A 50 -21.31 -1.24 -15.78
C PHE A 50 -21.23 -1.92 -17.13
N TYR A 51 -22.22 -2.69 -17.53
CA TYR A 51 -22.24 -3.47 -18.75
C TYR A 51 -23.34 -2.97 -19.70
N GLU A 52 -23.07 -2.98 -21.01
CA GLU A 52 -24.07 -2.63 -22.03
C GLU A 52 -24.88 -3.86 -22.44
N ASN A 53 -24.21 -5.01 -22.55
CA ASN A 53 -24.88 -6.28 -22.77
C ASN A 53 -25.23 -6.98 -21.45
N TYR A 54 -26.35 -6.61 -20.84
CA TYR A 54 -26.80 -7.19 -19.56
C TYR A 54 -26.94 -8.71 -19.62
N GLY A 55 -27.56 -9.20 -20.72
CA GLY A 55 -27.75 -10.63 -20.94
C GLY A 55 -26.44 -11.35 -21.25
N GLY A 56 -25.46 -10.66 -21.83
CA GLY A 56 -24.12 -11.19 -22.04
C GLY A 56 -23.40 -11.43 -20.72
N PHE A 57 -23.56 -10.56 -19.73
CA PHE A 57 -23.04 -10.78 -18.37
C PHE A 57 -23.64 -12.05 -17.74
N VAL A 58 -24.97 -12.24 -17.85
CA VAL A 58 -25.65 -13.46 -17.39
C VAL A 58 -25.13 -14.70 -18.11
N ALA A 59 -24.97 -14.62 -19.45
CA ALA A 59 -24.42 -15.70 -20.27
C ALA A 59 -22.99 -16.04 -19.87
N GLY A 60 -22.16 -15.04 -19.56
CA GLY A 60 -20.82 -15.22 -19.05
C GLY A 60 -20.78 -16.02 -17.74
N LEU A 61 -21.62 -15.66 -16.77
CA LEU A 61 -21.75 -16.38 -15.51
C LEU A 61 -22.14 -17.84 -15.73
N ARG A 62 -23.13 -18.10 -16.63
CA ARG A 62 -23.51 -19.46 -16.98
C ARG A 62 -22.37 -20.27 -17.59
N ARG A 63 -21.56 -19.66 -18.49
CA ARG A 63 -20.43 -20.34 -19.13
C ARG A 63 -19.29 -20.69 -18.18
N ILE A 64 -19.10 -19.92 -17.12
CA ILE A 64 -18.10 -20.24 -16.10
C ILE A 64 -18.63 -21.19 -15.02
N GLY A 65 -19.86 -21.70 -15.15
CA GLY A 65 -20.39 -22.81 -14.38
C GLY A 65 -21.42 -22.43 -13.30
N PHE A 66 -21.91 -21.20 -13.25
CA PHE A 66 -23.06 -20.90 -12.38
C PHE A 66 -24.31 -21.62 -12.88
N SER A 67 -24.94 -22.39 -11.99
CA SER A 67 -26.16 -23.15 -12.29
C SER A 67 -27.38 -22.27 -12.45
N LYS A 68 -27.43 -21.19 -11.68
CA LYS A 68 -28.51 -20.18 -11.71
C LYS A 68 -27.95 -18.78 -11.55
N VAL A 69 -28.68 -17.80 -12.10
CA VAL A 69 -28.39 -16.37 -11.98
C VAL A 69 -29.67 -15.65 -11.56
N MET A 70 -29.63 -14.92 -10.46
CA MET A 70 -30.80 -14.26 -9.87
C MET A 70 -30.51 -12.79 -9.59
N GLU A 71 -31.48 -11.89 -9.85
CA GLU A 71 -31.36 -10.47 -9.52
C GLU A 71 -31.61 -10.22 -8.03
N VAL A 72 -30.61 -9.64 -7.33
CA VAL A 72 -30.79 -9.17 -5.92
C VAL A 72 -31.82 -8.06 -5.81
N ALA A 73 -32.19 -7.44 -6.91
CA ALA A 73 -33.31 -6.52 -6.99
C ALA A 73 -34.64 -7.14 -6.49
N HIS A 74 -34.85 -8.46 -6.64
CA HIS A 74 -35.99 -9.16 -6.05
C HIS A 74 -35.93 -9.15 -4.50
N GLY A 75 -34.76 -9.44 -3.92
CA GLY A 75 -34.57 -9.29 -2.47
C GLY A 75 -34.76 -7.85 -1.99
N ALA A 76 -34.44 -6.86 -2.85
CA ALA A 76 -34.72 -5.46 -2.55
C ALA A 76 -36.23 -5.16 -2.46
N GLU A 77 -37.06 -5.77 -3.29
CA GLU A 77 -38.52 -5.66 -3.20
C GLU A 77 -39.07 -6.26 -1.89
N GLN A 78 -38.54 -7.42 -1.50
CA GLN A 78 -38.89 -8.05 -0.22
C GLN A 78 -38.50 -7.15 0.97
N VAL A 79 -37.32 -6.52 0.94
CA VAL A 79 -36.86 -5.57 1.97
C VAL A 79 -37.74 -4.31 1.97
N THR A 80 -38.18 -3.81 0.82
CA THR A 80 -39.13 -2.68 0.74
C THR A 80 -40.43 -3.01 1.45
N GLU A 81 -40.94 -4.22 1.24
CA GLU A 81 -42.18 -4.66 1.92
C GLU A 81 -41.98 -4.81 3.44
N SER A 82 -40.82 -5.31 3.87
CA SER A 82 -40.44 -5.35 5.29
C SER A 82 -40.36 -3.96 5.92
N TYR A 83 -39.78 -3.00 5.22
CA TYR A 83 -39.75 -1.59 5.67
C TYR A 83 -41.16 -0.99 5.74
N ARG A 84 -42.02 -1.25 4.75
CA ARG A 84 -43.40 -0.79 4.74
C ARG A 84 -44.13 -1.25 5.99
N LYS A 85 -44.02 -2.53 6.32
CA LYS A 85 -44.65 -3.09 7.54
C LYS A 85 -44.10 -2.42 8.80
N SER A 86 -42.83 -2.17 8.87
CA SER A 86 -42.20 -1.52 10.03
C SER A 86 -42.58 -0.05 10.18
N LEU A 87 -42.74 0.68 9.07
CA LEU A 87 -43.12 2.10 9.07
C LEU A 87 -44.60 2.30 9.46
N VAL A 88 -45.50 1.40 9.02
CA VAL A 88 -46.94 1.45 9.37
C VAL A 88 -47.15 1.08 10.83
N ASN A 89 -46.45 0.07 11.33
CA ASN A 89 -46.67 -0.47 12.68
C ASN A 89 -45.82 0.22 13.76
N GLY A 90 -44.81 0.99 13.36
CA GLY A 90 -43.82 1.63 14.25
C GLY A 90 -44.14 3.09 14.53
N ASP A 91 -43.78 3.57 15.74
CA ASP A 91 -43.82 4.99 16.12
C ASP A 91 -42.42 5.54 16.33
N MET A 92 -41.55 5.33 15.32
CA MET A 92 -40.18 5.84 15.36
C MET A 92 -40.15 7.29 14.86
N LYS A 93 -39.43 8.17 15.57
CA LYS A 93 -39.18 9.53 15.08
C LYS A 93 -38.31 9.51 13.83
N TYR A 94 -37.27 8.65 13.81
CA TYR A 94 -36.40 8.45 12.67
C TYR A 94 -36.42 6.99 12.25
N ALA A 95 -36.48 6.74 10.95
CA ALA A 95 -36.42 5.40 10.37
C ALA A 95 -35.24 5.36 9.37
N ILE A 96 -34.18 4.64 9.70
CA ILE A 96 -32.94 4.58 8.88
C ILE A 96 -32.92 3.28 8.10
N SER A 97 -32.69 3.36 6.77
CA SER A 97 -32.54 2.18 5.90
C SER A 97 -31.29 1.36 6.26
N THR A 98 -31.38 0.03 6.13
CA THR A 98 -30.30 -0.90 6.54
C THR A 98 -29.64 -1.65 5.39
N CYS A 99 -29.87 -1.22 4.14
CA CYS A 99 -29.33 -1.87 2.95
C CYS A 99 -27.81 -1.73 2.78
N CYS A 100 -27.21 -0.67 3.35
CA CYS A 100 -25.78 -0.41 3.26
C CYS A 100 -25.03 -0.92 4.52
N PRO A 101 -24.30 -2.06 4.48
CA PRO A 101 -23.62 -2.58 5.66
C PRO A 101 -22.57 -1.63 6.23
N SER A 102 -21.89 -0.84 5.38
CA SER A 102 -20.92 0.14 5.85
C SER A 102 -21.55 1.23 6.72
N VAL A 103 -22.76 1.68 6.37
CA VAL A 103 -23.55 2.60 7.21
C VAL A 103 -23.95 1.92 8.51
N ASN A 104 -24.43 0.67 8.46
CA ASN A 104 -24.81 -0.08 9.64
C ASN A 104 -23.64 -0.23 10.61
N TYR A 105 -22.42 -0.55 10.11
CA TYR A 105 -21.23 -0.58 10.94
C TYR A 105 -20.82 0.80 11.46
N THR A 106 -21.01 1.86 10.68
CA THR A 106 -20.75 3.23 11.14
C THR A 106 -21.65 3.58 12.32
N ILE A 107 -22.95 3.32 12.21
CA ILE A 107 -23.94 3.56 13.26
C ILE A 107 -23.62 2.70 14.48
N ARG A 108 -23.50 1.40 14.32
CA ARG A 108 -23.26 0.44 15.42
C ARG A 108 -21.98 0.72 16.20
N LYS A 109 -20.91 1.23 15.52
CA LYS A 109 -19.58 1.48 16.12
C LYS A 109 -19.41 2.90 16.63
N TYR A 110 -19.89 3.91 15.92
CA TYR A 110 -19.55 5.31 16.17
C TYR A 110 -20.73 6.18 16.60
N TYR A 111 -21.96 5.73 16.35
CA TYR A 111 -23.18 6.44 16.70
C TYR A 111 -24.17 5.49 17.41
N PRO A 112 -23.75 4.81 18.49
CA PRO A 112 -24.52 3.73 19.11
C PRO A 112 -25.90 4.19 19.66
N GLU A 113 -26.08 5.49 19.88
CA GLU A 113 -27.35 6.08 20.33
C GLU A 113 -28.42 6.02 19.22
N THR A 114 -28.01 5.97 17.94
CA THR A 114 -28.92 5.96 16.79
C THR A 114 -29.25 4.55 16.29
N VAL A 115 -28.71 3.49 16.91
CA VAL A 115 -28.95 2.09 16.52
C VAL A 115 -30.42 1.72 16.55
N SER A 116 -31.21 2.27 17.51
CA SER A 116 -32.64 2.04 17.64
C SER A 116 -33.46 2.60 16.49
N TYR A 117 -32.91 3.43 15.65
CA TYR A 117 -33.54 3.99 14.46
C TYR A 117 -33.31 3.15 13.19
N LEU A 118 -32.42 2.15 13.23
CA LEU A 118 -32.25 1.23 12.12
C LEU A 118 -33.49 0.37 11.94
N LEU A 119 -34.02 0.33 10.73
CA LEU A 119 -35.17 -0.53 10.42
C LEU A 119 -34.77 -2.00 10.63
N PRO A 120 -35.59 -2.81 11.30
CA PRO A 120 -35.25 -4.18 11.71
C PRO A 120 -35.38 -5.17 10.54
N SER A 121 -34.62 -4.92 9.46
CA SER A 121 -34.67 -5.75 8.27
C SER A 121 -33.26 -5.98 7.73
N VAL A 122 -33.03 -7.20 7.24
CA VAL A 122 -31.76 -7.58 6.58
C VAL A 122 -31.54 -6.82 5.27
N SER A 123 -30.35 -6.88 4.72
CA SER A 123 -30.07 -6.29 3.41
C SER A 123 -30.66 -7.14 2.26
N PRO A 124 -30.85 -6.56 1.05
CA PRO A 124 -31.33 -7.30 -0.13
C PRO A 124 -30.50 -8.54 -0.48
N MET A 125 -29.16 -8.51 -0.28
CA MET A 125 -28.29 -9.66 -0.47
C MET A 125 -28.67 -10.81 0.46
N ILE A 126 -28.83 -10.50 1.75
CA ILE A 126 -29.20 -11.51 2.76
C ILE A 126 -30.64 -11.98 2.54
N ALA A 127 -31.59 -11.09 2.17
CA ALA A 127 -32.96 -11.44 1.87
C ALA A 127 -33.06 -12.50 0.77
N LEU A 128 -32.45 -12.24 -0.38
CA LEU A 128 -32.46 -13.22 -1.48
C LEU A 128 -31.67 -14.49 -1.13
N GLY A 129 -30.53 -14.36 -0.42
CA GLY A 129 -29.77 -15.52 0.05
C GLY A 129 -30.60 -16.45 0.96
N LYS A 130 -31.35 -15.88 1.92
CA LYS A 130 -32.30 -16.63 2.76
C LYS A 130 -33.33 -17.34 1.91
N ALA A 131 -33.98 -16.66 0.95
CA ALA A 131 -34.97 -17.25 0.06
C ALA A 131 -34.43 -18.42 -0.78
N VAL A 132 -33.20 -18.32 -1.27
CA VAL A 132 -32.51 -19.41 -1.98
C VAL A 132 -32.22 -20.59 -1.05
N LYS A 133 -31.71 -20.33 0.15
CA LYS A 133 -31.39 -21.38 1.15
C LYS A 133 -32.65 -22.06 1.70
N GLU A 134 -33.78 -21.36 1.80
CA GLU A 134 -35.06 -21.95 2.17
C GLU A 134 -35.51 -22.98 1.12
N LYS A 135 -35.31 -22.66 -0.16
CA LYS A 135 -35.66 -23.57 -1.27
C LYS A 135 -34.66 -24.72 -1.42
N ASN A 136 -33.37 -24.45 -1.28
CA ASN A 136 -32.30 -25.44 -1.34
C ASN A 136 -31.16 -25.09 -0.38
N LYS A 137 -31.09 -25.77 0.75
CA LYS A 137 -30.06 -25.57 1.78
C LYS A 137 -28.64 -25.86 1.31
N ASP A 138 -28.49 -26.73 0.31
CA ASP A 138 -27.17 -27.16 -0.21
C ASP A 138 -26.67 -26.29 -1.37
N ALA A 139 -27.52 -25.37 -1.89
CA ALA A 139 -27.12 -24.42 -2.90
C ALA A 139 -25.91 -23.58 -2.43
N TYR A 140 -24.91 -23.40 -3.29
CA TYR A 140 -23.76 -22.54 -3.03
C TYR A 140 -24.09 -21.12 -3.54
N THR A 141 -24.38 -20.21 -2.62
CA THR A 141 -24.83 -18.85 -2.93
C THR A 141 -23.64 -17.90 -3.05
N VAL A 142 -23.54 -17.22 -4.18
CA VAL A 142 -22.46 -16.29 -4.50
C VAL A 142 -23.04 -14.92 -4.83
N PHE A 143 -22.83 -13.94 -3.97
CA PHE A 143 -23.19 -12.55 -4.29
C PHE A 143 -22.13 -11.93 -5.22
N ILE A 144 -22.57 -11.20 -6.24
CA ILE A 144 -21.69 -10.48 -7.18
C ILE A 144 -22.11 -9.01 -7.20
N GLY A 145 -21.21 -8.11 -6.77
CA GLY A 145 -21.56 -6.69 -6.65
C GLY A 145 -20.36 -5.74 -6.46
N PRO A 146 -20.56 -4.42 -6.37
CA PRO A 146 -19.50 -3.42 -6.33
C PRO A 146 -18.94 -3.12 -4.93
N CYS A 147 -19.27 -3.93 -3.90
CA CYS A 147 -19.20 -3.52 -2.52
C CYS A 147 -18.34 -4.42 -1.64
N LEU A 148 -17.30 -3.85 -0.98
CA LEU A 148 -16.44 -4.58 -0.04
C LEU A 148 -17.14 -4.90 1.28
N SER A 149 -18.03 -4.03 1.77
CA SER A 149 -18.74 -4.30 3.03
C SER A 149 -19.69 -5.49 2.94
N LYS A 150 -20.11 -5.91 1.75
CA LYS A 150 -20.88 -7.13 1.53
C LYS A 150 -20.11 -8.41 1.84
N LYS A 151 -18.77 -8.42 1.60
CA LYS A 151 -17.90 -9.52 2.04
C LYS A 151 -17.92 -9.67 3.57
N ARG A 152 -17.90 -8.55 4.28
CA ARG A 152 -17.94 -8.57 5.75
C ARG A 152 -19.34 -8.95 6.27
N GLU A 153 -20.41 -8.41 5.67
CA GLU A 153 -21.78 -8.74 6.04
C GLU A 153 -22.07 -10.25 5.93
N ALA A 154 -21.59 -10.90 4.85
CA ALA A 154 -21.72 -12.35 4.70
C ALA A 154 -21.01 -13.16 5.80
N MET A 155 -20.01 -12.56 6.46
CA MET A 155 -19.26 -13.18 7.56
C MET A 155 -19.79 -12.81 8.95
N ASP A 156 -20.84 -11.99 9.05
CA ASP A 156 -21.46 -11.69 10.35
C ASP A 156 -22.10 -12.96 10.92
N PRO A 157 -21.94 -13.22 12.23
CA PRO A 157 -22.43 -14.47 12.86
C PRO A 157 -23.91 -14.76 12.62
N GLU A 158 -24.71 -13.70 12.48
CA GLU A 158 -26.15 -13.79 12.25
C GLU A 158 -26.50 -14.27 10.83
N TYR A 159 -25.55 -14.18 9.87
CA TYR A 159 -25.77 -14.48 8.45
C TYR A 159 -24.87 -15.60 7.91
N LEU A 160 -24.11 -16.26 8.79
CA LEU A 160 -23.26 -17.39 8.38
C LEU A 160 -24.08 -18.48 7.70
N GLY A 161 -23.57 -18.96 6.55
CA GLY A 161 -24.21 -20.00 5.75
C GLY A 161 -25.37 -19.55 4.86
N ILE A 162 -25.74 -18.25 4.88
CA ILE A 162 -26.73 -17.67 3.95
C ILE A 162 -26.07 -17.29 2.62
N ILE A 163 -24.90 -16.66 2.68
CA ILE A 163 -24.08 -16.34 1.52
C ILE A 163 -22.73 -17.05 1.69
N ASP A 164 -22.41 -17.94 0.76
CA ASP A 164 -21.19 -18.76 0.84
C ASP A 164 -19.96 -18.03 0.32
N ALA A 165 -20.12 -17.10 -0.64
CA ALA A 165 -19.03 -16.30 -1.20
C ALA A 165 -19.54 -14.94 -1.70
N VAL A 166 -18.65 -13.95 -1.70
CA VAL A 166 -18.92 -12.61 -2.23
C VAL A 166 -17.83 -12.21 -3.21
N LEU A 167 -18.18 -12.04 -4.48
CA LEU A 167 -17.30 -11.55 -5.53
C LEU A 167 -17.61 -10.09 -5.85
N THR A 168 -16.57 -9.33 -6.15
CA THR A 168 -16.73 -8.00 -6.73
C THR A 168 -16.74 -8.06 -8.24
N PHE A 169 -17.26 -7.01 -8.89
CA PHE A 169 -17.18 -6.92 -10.36
C PHE A 169 -15.72 -6.84 -10.83
N GLU A 170 -14.83 -6.27 -10.02
CA GLU A 170 -13.40 -6.22 -10.31
C GLU A 170 -12.73 -7.60 -10.24
N GLU A 171 -13.24 -8.51 -9.38
CA GLU A 171 -12.73 -9.89 -9.29
C GLU A 171 -13.22 -10.79 -10.42
N ILE A 172 -14.47 -10.61 -10.90
CA ILE A 172 -15.07 -11.51 -11.89
C ILE A 172 -14.59 -11.23 -13.32
N MET A 173 -14.28 -9.97 -13.66
CA MET A 173 -13.91 -9.60 -15.04
C MET A 173 -12.62 -10.26 -15.54
N PRO A 174 -11.52 -10.28 -14.75
CA PRO A 174 -10.31 -11.02 -15.13
C PRO A 174 -10.56 -12.52 -15.33
N TYR A 175 -11.53 -13.08 -14.59
CA TYR A 175 -11.90 -14.49 -14.73
C TYR A 175 -12.60 -14.76 -16.05
N PHE A 176 -13.52 -13.89 -16.50
CA PHE A 176 -14.09 -13.98 -17.84
C PHE A 176 -13.02 -13.90 -18.92
N THR A 177 -12.11 -12.95 -18.83
CA THR A 177 -11.00 -12.78 -19.77
C THR A 177 -10.11 -14.03 -19.84
N ALA A 178 -9.77 -14.62 -18.69
CA ALA A 178 -8.96 -15.84 -18.61
C ALA A 178 -9.65 -17.06 -19.25
N HIS A 179 -10.98 -17.07 -19.32
CA HIS A 179 -11.77 -18.10 -20.01
C HIS A 179 -12.10 -17.74 -21.48
N GLY A 180 -11.52 -16.67 -22.02
CA GLY A 180 -11.76 -16.24 -23.39
C GLY A 180 -13.18 -15.73 -23.64
N LEU A 181 -13.87 -15.25 -22.61
CA LEU A 181 -15.24 -14.76 -22.69
C LEU A 181 -15.24 -13.24 -22.83
N ASP A 182 -15.76 -12.76 -23.95
CA ASP A 182 -16.09 -11.35 -24.17
C ASP A 182 -17.60 -11.18 -23.97
N ILE A 183 -17.98 -10.67 -22.80
CA ILE A 183 -19.38 -10.55 -22.39
C ILE A 183 -20.18 -9.61 -23.27
N GLU A 184 -19.56 -8.60 -23.89
CA GLU A 184 -20.26 -7.66 -24.76
C GLU A 184 -20.71 -8.31 -26.10
N HIS A 185 -20.05 -9.40 -26.49
CA HIS A 185 -20.35 -10.14 -27.71
C HIS A 185 -21.06 -11.49 -27.46
N LEU A 186 -21.36 -11.84 -26.22
CA LEU A 186 -22.13 -13.06 -25.94
C LEU A 186 -23.61 -12.89 -26.29
N SER A 187 -24.21 -13.96 -26.78
CA SER A 187 -25.67 -14.02 -26.93
C SER A 187 -26.34 -13.83 -25.57
N PRO A 188 -27.28 -12.88 -25.45
CA PRO A 188 -27.87 -12.53 -24.19
C PRO A 188 -28.72 -13.66 -23.61
N LEU A 189 -28.63 -13.86 -22.28
CA LEU A 189 -29.50 -14.73 -21.50
C LEU A 189 -30.27 -13.92 -20.47
N VAL A 190 -31.43 -14.40 -20.08
CA VAL A 190 -32.25 -13.85 -18.99
C VAL A 190 -31.92 -14.58 -17.69
N PRO A 191 -31.86 -13.90 -16.53
CA PRO A 191 -31.73 -14.53 -15.23
C PRO A 191 -32.90 -15.48 -14.91
N ASP A 192 -32.65 -16.47 -14.07
CA ASP A 192 -33.71 -17.42 -13.60
C ASP A 192 -34.73 -16.73 -12.68
N LEU A 193 -34.29 -15.69 -11.97
CA LEU A 193 -35.16 -14.82 -11.19
C LEU A 193 -34.91 -13.38 -11.57
N THR A 194 -35.96 -12.71 -12.01
CA THR A 194 -35.93 -11.28 -12.35
C THR A 194 -36.73 -10.46 -11.34
N ALA A 195 -36.47 -9.18 -11.28
CA ALA A 195 -37.14 -8.22 -10.43
C ALA A 195 -37.98 -7.21 -11.23
N THR A 196 -38.83 -6.47 -10.56
CA THR A 196 -39.56 -5.36 -11.16
C THR A 196 -38.68 -4.09 -11.20
N ARG A 197 -39.20 -3.08 -11.88
CA ARG A 197 -38.59 -1.74 -11.93
C ARG A 197 -38.26 -1.17 -10.55
N LYS A 198 -39.08 -1.43 -9.53
CA LYS A 198 -38.92 -0.89 -8.17
C LYS A 198 -37.65 -1.41 -7.50
N GLY A 199 -37.39 -2.71 -7.55
CA GLY A 199 -36.20 -3.31 -6.99
C GLY A 199 -34.91 -2.90 -7.73
N ARG A 200 -34.97 -2.71 -9.04
CA ARG A 200 -33.84 -2.29 -9.89
C ARG A 200 -33.38 -0.84 -9.63
N LYS A 201 -34.18 0.01 -8.94
CA LYS A 201 -33.80 1.37 -8.54
C LYS A 201 -32.82 1.44 -7.35
N TYR A 202 -32.76 0.42 -6.53
CA TYR A 202 -31.97 0.40 -5.30
C TYR A 202 -30.50 0.87 -5.40
N PRO A 203 -29.79 0.68 -6.51
CA PRO A 203 -28.40 1.12 -6.60
C PRO A 203 -28.22 2.63 -6.75
N THR A 204 -29.30 3.39 -6.90
CA THR A 204 -29.28 4.86 -7.06
C THR A 204 -29.76 5.56 -5.79
N SER A 205 -29.29 6.80 -5.59
CA SER A 205 -29.72 7.62 -4.43
C SER A 205 -31.23 7.89 -4.48
N GLY A 206 -31.92 7.68 -3.37
CA GLY A 206 -33.37 7.83 -3.26
C GLY A 206 -34.16 6.64 -3.80
N GLY A 207 -33.51 5.64 -4.38
CA GLY A 207 -34.18 4.53 -5.06
C GLY A 207 -34.96 3.61 -4.13
N ILE A 208 -34.60 3.53 -2.85
CA ILE A 208 -35.31 2.77 -1.83
C ILE A 208 -36.58 3.53 -1.43
N GLY A 209 -36.43 4.80 -1.09
CA GLY A 209 -37.53 5.65 -0.62
C GLY A 209 -38.62 5.87 -1.67
N GLU A 210 -38.29 5.92 -2.97
CA GLU A 210 -39.31 5.97 -4.03
C GLU A 210 -40.25 4.76 -3.98
N GLY A 211 -39.75 3.57 -3.61
CA GLY A 211 -40.60 2.37 -3.43
C GLY A 211 -41.51 2.44 -2.23
N LEU A 212 -41.28 3.38 -1.32
CA LEU A 212 -42.04 3.58 -0.06
C LEU A 212 -42.84 4.87 -0.05
N GLN A 213 -42.88 5.66 -1.12
CA GLN A 213 -43.39 7.03 -1.14
C GLN A 213 -44.81 7.14 -0.55
N ASP A 214 -45.76 6.29 -0.99
CA ASP A 214 -47.13 6.32 -0.49
C ASP A 214 -47.19 6.05 1.01
N THR A 215 -46.43 5.06 1.47
CA THR A 215 -46.33 4.69 2.89
C THR A 215 -45.74 5.80 3.75
N LEU A 216 -44.69 6.49 3.24
CA LEU A 216 -44.03 7.59 3.94
C LEU A 216 -44.99 8.77 4.13
N ILE A 217 -45.75 9.11 3.08
CA ILE A 217 -46.79 10.16 3.14
C ILE A 217 -47.86 9.80 4.17
N GLU A 218 -48.40 8.59 4.09
CA GLU A 218 -49.46 8.14 5.02
C GLU A 218 -49.00 8.08 6.49
N ALA A 219 -47.73 7.67 6.71
CA ALA A 219 -47.16 7.58 8.05
C ALA A 219 -46.53 8.90 8.55
N GLY A 220 -46.57 9.97 7.75
CA GLY A 220 -46.06 11.31 8.10
C GLY A 220 -44.55 11.42 8.25
N TYR A 221 -43.78 10.71 7.41
CA TYR A 221 -42.33 10.81 7.34
C TYR A 221 -41.88 11.69 6.17
N ASP A 222 -40.98 12.60 6.45
CA ASP A 222 -40.19 13.25 5.40
C ASP A 222 -39.12 12.30 4.86
N MET A 223 -38.92 12.29 3.53
CA MET A 223 -37.88 11.46 2.90
C MET A 223 -36.58 12.23 2.75
N ILE A 224 -35.51 11.70 3.36
CA ILE A 224 -34.14 12.25 3.25
C ILE A 224 -33.24 11.16 2.66
N SER A 225 -32.53 11.45 1.55
CA SER A 225 -31.55 10.54 0.95
C SER A 225 -30.16 11.16 0.99
N ILE A 226 -29.22 10.49 1.68
CA ILE A 226 -27.87 10.97 1.93
C ILE A 226 -26.84 9.95 1.42
N THR A 227 -25.85 10.43 0.68
CA THR A 227 -24.77 9.62 0.12
C THR A 227 -23.39 10.19 0.45
N GLY A 228 -22.42 9.32 0.65
CA GLY A 228 -21.04 9.68 1.02
C GLY A 228 -20.82 9.68 2.54
N THR A 229 -19.67 9.14 2.94
CA THR A 229 -19.35 8.92 4.37
C THR A 229 -19.38 10.18 5.22
N ASP A 230 -18.98 11.33 4.70
CA ASP A 230 -18.93 12.57 5.48
C ASP A 230 -20.31 13.14 5.68
N ASN A 231 -21.14 13.14 4.65
CA ASN A 231 -22.55 13.54 4.76
C ASN A 231 -23.33 12.61 5.70
N VAL A 232 -23.02 11.29 5.68
CA VAL A 232 -23.60 10.32 6.62
C VAL A 232 -23.25 10.67 8.06
N LYS A 233 -22.02 11.08 8.35
CA LYS A 233 -21.62 11.51 9.69
C LYS A 233 -22.36 12.78 10.12
N GLU A 234 -22.53 13.73 9.22
CA GLU A 234 -23.22 14.99 9.46
C GLU A 234 -24.69 14.75 9.83
N ILE A 235 -25.44 13.99 9.02
CA ILE A 235 -26.84 13.70 9.31
C ILE A 235 -27.01 12.87 10.61
N LEU A 236 -26.08 11.97 10.93
CA LEU A 236 -26.13 11.24 12.20
C LEU A 236 -25.92 12.18 13.41
N GLY A 237 -25.09 13.22 13.26
CA GLY A 237 -24.95 14.30 14.23
C GLY A 237 -26.26 15.07 14.44
N GLU A 238 -26.96 15.42 13.35
CA GLU A 238 -28.26 16.09 13.40
C GLU A 238 -29.35 15.21 14.04
N ILE A 239 -29.37 13.91 13.75
CA ILE A 239 -30.28 12.95 14.40
C ILE A 239 -30.03 12.93 15.92
N MET A 240 -28.76 12.91 16.35
CA MET A 240 -28.40 12.93 17.78
C MET A 240 -28.78 14.25 18.46
N SER A 241 -28.76 15.37 17.74
CA SER A 241 -29.20 16.67 18.26
C SER A 241 -30.72 16.72 18.48
N GLY A 242 -31.48 15.83 17.82
CA GLY A 242 -32.93 15.76 17.89
C GLY A 242 -33.68 16.89 17.19
N GLN A 243 -32.99 17.69 16.37
CA GLN A 243 -33.55 18.89 15.72
C GLN A 243 -34.35 18.59 14.45
N LEU A 244 -34.15 17.41 13.85
CA LEU A 244 -34.87 16.99 12.65
C LEU A 244 -36.34 16.62 13.00
N ASP A 245 -37.25 16.88 12.06
CA ASP A 245 -38.62 16.39 12.09
C ASP A 245 -38.66 14.87 11.85
N LYS A 246 -39.85 14.26 11.90
CA LYS A 246 -40.05 12.84 11.68
C LYS A 246 -39.65 12.48 10.25
N ALA A 247 -38.58 11.63 10.10
CA ALA A 247 -37.99 11.37 8.80
C ALA A 247 -37.65 9.88 8.57
N TYR A 248 -37.90 9.43 7.33
CA TYR A 248 -37.27 8.24 6.77
C TYR A 248 -35.94 8.65 6.09
N ILE A 249 -34.84 8.00 6.49
CA ILE A 249 -33.52 8.41 6.10
C ILE A 249 -32.84 7.25 5.35
N GLU A 250 -32.67 7.44 4.04
CA GLU A 250 -31.91 6.53 3.19
C GLU A 250 -30.44 6.90 3.19
N LEU A 251 -29.57 6.01 3.68
CA LEU A 251 -28.14 6.26 3.84
C LEU A 251 -27.27 5.32 3.00
N SER A 252 -26.29 5.87 2.32
CA SER A 252 -25.26 5.15 1.58
C SER A 252 -23.86 5.71 1.86
N SER A 253 -22.87 4.85 2.16
CA SER A 253 -21.48 5.27 2.34
C SER A 253 -20.81 5.75 1.04
N CYS A 254 -21.19 5.19 -0.10
CA CYS A 254 -20.64 5.57 -1.40
C CYS A 254 -21.33 6.83 -1.92
N THR A 255 -20.58 7.80 -2.43
CA THR A 255 -21.14 8.96 -3.15
C THR A 255 -21.92 8.44 -4.36
N GLU A 256 -23.16 8.90 -4.55
CA GLU A 256 -24.09 8.42 -5.58
C GLU A 256 -24.52 6.95 -5.42
N SER A 257 -24.48 6.42 -4.20
CA SER A 257 -24.91 5.06 -3.85
C SER A 257 -24.11 3.94 -4.52
N CYS A 258 -24.71 2.74 -4.67
CA CYS A 258 -24.00 1.52 -5.10
C CYS A 258 -23.47 1.57 -6.53
N ILE A 259 -24.02 2.40 -7.41
CA ILE A 259 -23.48 2.58 -8.78
C ILE A 259 -22.11 3.25 -8.80
N ASN A 260 -21.64 3.73 -7.66
CA ASN A 260 -20.31 4.28 -7.47
C ASN A 260 -19.56 3.58 -6.32
N GLY A 261 -19.77 2.28 -6.18
CA GLY A 261 -19.12 1.44 -5.18
C GLY A 261 -17.61 1.33 -5.39
N PRO A 262 -16.86 0.88 -4.38
CA PRO A 262 -15.39 0.85 -4.43
C PRO A 262 -14.80 -0.16 -5.41
N CYS A 263 -15.57 -1.17 -5.85
CA CYS A 263 -15.09 -2.27 -6.70
C CYS A 263 -15.90 -2.35 -8.00
N ILE A 264 -16.07 -1.22 -8.68
CA ILE A 264 -16.63 -1.14 -10.02
C ILE A 264 -15.55 -1.44 -11.07
N PRO A 265 -15.91 -1.98 -12.25
CA PRO A 265 -14.94 -2.16 -13.33
C PRO A 265 -14.26 -0.84 -13.71
N LYS A 266 -12.94 -0.88 -13.99
CA LYS A 266 -12.14 0.31 -14.33
C LYS A 266 -12.63 1.02 -15.60
N ASP A 267 -13.26 0.29 -16.50
CA ASP A 267 -13.81 0.74 -17.80
C ASP A 267 -15.32 1.05 -17.77
N ALA A 268 -15.96 1.01 -16.61
CA ALA A 268 -17.41 1.23 -16.46
C ALA A 268 -17.92 2.62 -16.91
N GLY A 269 -17.01 3.52 -17.26
CA GLY A 269 -17.32 4.89 -17.63
C GLY A 269 -17.61 5.81 -16.44
N ASN A 270 -18.01 7.05 -16.73
CA ASN A 270 -18.31 8.02 -15.69
C ASN A 270 -19.69 7.78 -15.04
N ILE A 271 -19.91 8.43 -13.89
CA ILE A 271 -21.14 8.27 -13.09
C ILE A 271 -22.42 8.59 -13.87
N PHE A 272 -22.40 9.55 -14.79
CA PHE A 272 -23.57 9.94 -15.58
C PHE A 272 -23.98 8.84 -16.56
N LYS A 273 -23.01 8.21 -17.24
CA LYS A 273 -23.26 7.05 -18.11
C LYS A 273 -23.83 5.88 -17.31
N ARG A 274 -23.29 5.62 -16.11
CA ARG A 274 -23.79 4.54 -15.25
C ARG A 274 -25.21 4.78 -14.79
N LYS A 275 -25.56 6.01 -14.39
CA LYS A 275 -26.96 6.39 -14.08
C LYS A 275 -27.87 6.18 -15.28
N GLN A 276 -27.44 6.58 -16.45
CA GLN A 276 -28.22 6.44 -17.68
C GLN A 276 -28.47 4.96 -18.02
N ARG A 277 -27.44 4.11 -17.96
CA ARG A 277 -27.59 2.67 -18.19
C ARG A 277 -28.56 2.02 -17.20
N VAL A 278 -28.43 2.31 -15.90
CA VAL A 278 -29.38 1.81 -14.90
C VAL A 278 -30.82 2.25 -15.22
N LYS A 279 -31.01 3.51 -15.62
CA LYS A 279 -32.33 4.02 -16.01
C LYS A 279 -32.88 3.27 -17.22
N HIS A 280 -32.08 3.05 -18.28
CA HIS A 280 -32.48 2.26 -19.44
C HIS A 280 -32.87 0.83 -19.05
N PHE A 281 -32.02 0.17 -18.24
CA PHE A 281 -32.30 -1.18 -17.77
C PHE A 281 -33.60 -1.26 -16.94
N MET A 282 -33.93 -0.23 -16.17
CA MET A 282 -35.20 -0.16 -15.45
C MET A 282 -36.41 -0.04 -16.38
N GLU A 283 -36.25 0.66 -17.50
CA GLU A 283 -37.34 0.92 -18.47
C GLU A 283 -37.55 -0.26 -19.42
N GLU A 284 -36.47 -0.85 -19.92
CA GLU A 284 -36.47 -1.91 -20.95
C GLU A 284 -36.48 -3.31 -20.33
N GLY A 285 -35.83 -3.51 -19.20
CA GLY A 285 -35.71 -4.71 -18.38
C GLY A 285 -35.88 -6.06 -19.11
N TRP A 286 -35.75 -7.11 -18.35
CA TRP A 286 -36.19 -8.42 -18.86
C TRP A 286 -37.68 -8.61 -18.56
N ASP A 287 -38.50 -8.97 -19.54
CA ASP A 287 -39.85 -9.43 -19.33
C ASP A 287 -39.81 -10.66 -18.42
N ALA A 288 -40.70 -10.71 -17.44
CA ALA A 288 -40.78 -11.77 -16.41
C ALA A 288 -41.29 -13.12 -16.97
N LEU A 289 -40.75 -13.55 -18.13
CA LEU A 289 -41.08 -14.84 -18.74
C LEU A 289 -40.25 -15.93 -18.05
N GLY A 290 -40.85 -16.63 -17.09
CA GLY A 290 -40.30 -17.83 -16.47
C GLY A 290 -39.57 -17.63 -15.14
N ALA A 291 -39.95 -16.60 -14.37
CA ALA A 291 -39.38 -16.40 -13.04
C ALA A 291 -39.66 -17.63 -12.14
N GLU A 292 -38.60 -18.19 -11.56
CA GLU A 292 -38.74 -19.16 -10.46
C GLU A 292 -39.59 -18.50 -9.35
N ASN A 293 -40.66 -19.17 -8.91
CA ASN A 293 -41.35 -18.75 -7.70
C ASN A 293 -40.44 -19.01 -6.50
N ILE A 294 -39.88 -17.95 -5.94
CA ILE A 294 -39.22 -17.96 -4.63
C ILE A 294 -40.27 -17.50 -3.61
N ASP A 295 -40.40 -18.25 -2.52
CA ASP A 295 -41.36 -17.96 -1.47
C ASP A 295 -41.07 -16.58 -0.85
N ASP A 296 -42.06 -15.68 -0.91
CA ASP A 296 -41.98 -14.34 -0.32
C ASP A 296 -42.22 -14.36 1.22
N GLY A 297 -42.40 -15.55 1.82
CA GLY A 297 -42.71 -15.76 3.25
C GLY A 297 -41.45 -15.80 4.16
N VAL A 298 -40.27 -15.59 3.66
CA VAL A 298 -39.04 -15.68 4.45
C VAL A 298 -38.98 -14.56 5.50
N ASP A 299 -38.61 -14.92 6.74
CA ASP A 299 -38.41 -13.94 7.81
C ASP A 299 -37.16 -13.09 7.53
N LEU A 300 -37.40 -11.80 7.26
CA LEU A 300 -36.35 -10.79 7.00
C LEU A 300 -36.01 -9.96 8.23
N SER A 301 -36.62 -10.25 9.37
CA SER A 301 -36.36 -9.52 10.61
C SER A 301 -34.90 -9.75 11.08
N THR A 302 -34.33 -8.72 11.66
CA THR A 302 -33.01 -8.76 12.29
C THR A 302 -32.93 -7.68 13.36
N GLU A 303 -32.07 -7.88 14.33
CA GLU A 303 -31.79 -6.89 15.36
C GLU A 303 -30.37 -6.33 15.17
N TYR A 304 -30.23 -5.02 15.32
CA TYR A 304 -28.94 -4.36 15.25
C TYR A 304 -28.45 -4.00 16.66
N TYR A 305 -27.28 -4.53 17.03
CA TYR A 305 -26.67 -4.29 18.33
C TYR A 305 -25.52 -3.30 18.23
N LYS A 306 -25.31 -2.55 19.30
CA LYS A 306 -24.15 -1.68 19.47
C LYS A 306 -22.86 -2.52 19.44
N ILE A 307 -21.90 -2.11 18.64
CA ILE A 307 -20.57 -2.73 18.60
C ILE A 307 -19.65 -1.85 19.42
N ARG A 308 -19.03 -2.39 20.47
CA ARG A 308 -18.00 -1.66 21.22
C ARG A 308 -16.80 -1.43 20.30
N SER A 309 -16.64 -0.22 19.81
CA SER A 309 -15.34 0.21 19.26
C SER A 309 -14.49 0.72 20.43
N TYR A 310 -13.36 0.08 20.66
CA TYR A 310 -12.37 0.61 21.60
C TYR A 310 -11.68 1.80 20.93
N LEU A 311 -12.29 2.97 21.03
CA LEU A 311 -11.60 4.23 20.78
C LEU A 311 -10.64 4.44 21.95
N TYR A 312 -9.43 3.87 21.85
CA TYR A 312 -8.37 4.18 22.80
C TYR A 312 -7.95 5.64 22.55
N GLU A 313 -8.24 6.50 23.50
CA GLU A 313 -7.67 7.85 23.55
C GLU A 313 -6.36 7.78 24.33
N PRO A 314 -5.20 7.89 23.67
CA PRO A 314 -3.93 7.84 24.35
C PRO A 314 -3.82 8.98 25.37
N PRO A 315 -3.33 8.73 26.60
CA PRO A 315 -3.06 9.77 27.57
C PRO A 315 -2.16 10.86 26.99
N GLU A 316 -2.45 12.12 27.28
CA GLU A 316 -1.72 13.30 26.77
C GLU A 316 -0.20 13.20 27.00
N LYS A 317 0.21 12.60 28.12
CA LYS A 317 1.62 12.35 28.43
C LYS A 317 2.33 11.49 27.35
N LEU A 318 1.67 10.45 26.86
CA LEU A 318 2.22 9.60 25.79
C LEU A 318 2.26 10.34 24.46
N VAL A 319 1.23 11.14 24.16
CA VAL A 319 1.20 11.97 22.93
C VAL A 319 2.39 12.94 22.92
N ILE A 320 2.64 13.63 24.03
CA ILE A 320 3.79 14.54 24.19
C ILE A 320 5.12 13.79 24.06
N GLU A 321 5.23 12.58 24.60
CA GLU A 321 6.45 11.77 24.47
C GLU A 321 6.75 11.45 23.01
N ILE A 322 5.75 11.02 22.23
CA ILE A 322 5.92 10.75 20.80
C ILE A 322 6.24 12.03 20.02
N LEU A 323 5.57 13.15 20.33
CA LEU A 323 5.89 14.45 19.72
C LEU A 323 7.35 14.83 19.95
N ARG A 324 7.89 14.63 21.16
CA ARG A 324 9.32 14.86 21.47
C ARG A 324 10.23 13.94 20.65
N LYS A 325 9.90 12.66 20.51
CA LYS A 325 10.63 11.72 19.64
C LYS A 325 10.62 12.17 18.17
N MET A 326 9.56 12.84 17.73
CA MET A 326 9.44 13.46 16.41
C MET A 326 10.15 14.82 16.30
N GLY A 327 10.96 15.22 17.28
CA GLY A 327 11.65 16.50 17.32
C GLY A 327 10.74 17.70 17.62
N LYS A 328 9.54 17.47 18.19
CA LYS A 328 8.56 18.51 18.53
C LYS A 328 8.52 18.69 20.04
N THR A 329 9.34 19.64 20.51
CA THR A 329 9.52 19.88 21.95
C THR A 329 8.58 20.94 22.50
N SER A 330 8.01 21.77 21.62
CA SER A 330 7.07 22.83 21.95
C SER A 330 5.89 22.86 20.97
N VAL A 331 4.82 23.56 21.32
CA VAL A 331 3.65 23.74 20.43
C VAL A 331 4.03 24.45 19.13
N LYS A 332 5.07 25.29 19.14
CA LYS A 332 5.56 25.97 17.93
C LYS A 332 6.17 25.01 16.91
N ASP A 333 6.67 23.86 17.37
CA ASP A 333 7.26 22.82 16.51
C ASP A 333 6.18 21.95 15.86
N GLU A 334 4.94 22.03 16.33
CA GLU A 334 3.79 21.32 15.78
C GLU A 334 3.28 22.03 14.50
N LEU A 335 4.00 21.86 13.39
CA LEU A 335 3.71 22.55 12.11
C LEU A 335 2.33 22.22 11.52
N ASN A 336 1.74 21.08 11.88
CA ASN A 336 0.46 20.60 11.37
C ASN A 336 0.34 20.67 9.82
N CYS A 337 1.45 20.38 9.13
CA CYS A 337 1.61 20.59 7.68
C CYS A 337 0.85 19.58 6.81
N GLY A 338 0.28 18.51 7.37
CA GLY A 338 -0.47 17.49 6.63
C GLY A 338 0.37 16.55 5.75
N ALA A 339 1.66 16.80 5.52
CA ALA A 339 2.51 16.03 4.59
C ALA A 339 2.64 14.53 4.93
N CYS A 340 2.36 14.13 6.16
CA CYS A 340 2.33 12.73 6.61
C CYS A 340 0.93 12.07 6.48
N GLY A 341 -0.05 12.77 5.90
CA GLY A 341 -1.43 12.29 5.75
C GLY A 341 -2.33 12.48 6.99
N TYR A 342 -1.84 13.15 8.04
CA TYR A 342 -2.62 13.47 9.25
C TYR A 342 -2.83 14.99 9.36
N ASP A 343 -4.03 15.43 9.72
CA ASP A 343 -4.40 16.85 9.83
C ASP A 343 -3.61 17.60 10.90
N SER A 344 -3.08 16.90 11.91
CA SER A 344 -2.27 17.51 12.96
C SER A 344 -1.15 16.59 13.45
N CYS A 345 -0.10 17.21 14.00
CA CYS A 345 1.01 16.48 14.61
C CYS A 345 0.55 15.61 15.79
N ARG A 346 -0.49 16.04 16.52
CA ARG A 346 -1.09 15.29 17.63
C ARG A 346 -1.85 14.06 17.13
N LYS A 347 -2.65 14.18 16.05
CA LYS A 347 -3.29 13.01 15.40
C LYS A 347 -2.25 12.01 14.91
N LYS A 348 -1.14 12.49 14.31
CA LYS A 348 -0.01 11.65 13.93
C LYS A 348 0.60 10.93 15.13
N ALA A 349 0.86 11.64 16.24
CA ALA A 349 1.41 11.04 17.46
C ALA A 349 0.48 9.98 18.05
N LYS A 350 -0.83 10.23 18.11
CA LYS A 350 -1.84 9.24 18.53
C LYS A 350 -1.80 8.00 17.64
N SER A 351 -1.72 8.17 16.32
CA SER A 351 -1.62 7.08 15.36
C SER A 351 -0.35 6.24 15.53
N VAL A 352 0.78 6.85 15.90
CA VAL A 352 2.02 6.12 16.25
C VAL A 352 1.84 5.28 17.52
N ILE A 353 1.21 5.83 18.56
CA ILE A 353 0.93 5.10 19.81
C ILE A 353 0.04 3.89 19.53
N GLU A 354 -0.90 4.03 18.62
CA GLU A 354 -1.84 2.97 18.22
C GLU A 354 -1.24 1.95 17.25
N GLY A 355 0.04 2.10 16.86
CA GLY A 355 0.72 1.22 15.90
C GLY A 355 0.21 1.32 14.46
N MET A 356 -0.51 2.40 14.12
CA MET A 356 -1.06 2.63 12.78
C MET A 356 -0.12 3.42 11.87
N SER A 357 0.94 3.99 12.41
CA SER A 357 1.92 4.75 11.64
C SER A 357 3.28 4.78 12.34
N GLU A 358 4.33 5.08 11.59
CA GLU A 358 5.70 5.19 12.07
C GLU A 358 6.11 6.66 12.20
N ILE A 359 7.04 6.95 13.11
CA ILE A 359 7.58 8.29 13.34
C ILE A 359 8.22 8.83 12.04
N GLU A 360 8.89 7.96 11.32
CA GLU A 360 9.60 8.22 10.06
C GLU A 360 8.71 8.74 8.93
N MET A 361 7.40 8.55 8.99
CA MET A 361 6.48 9.16 8.01
C MET A 361 6.37 10.68 8.16
N CYS A 362 6.89 11.27 9.23
CA CYS A 362 6.91 12.72 9.41
C CYS A 362 8.03 13.35 8.56
N MET A 363 7.67 14.07 7.49
CA MET A 363 8.65 14.68 6.57
C MET A 363 9.65 15.63 7.26
N PRO A 364 9.24 16.57 8.13
CA PRO A 364 10.18 17.40 8.88
C PRO A 364 11.14 16.59 9.77
N TYR A 365 10.66 15.49 10.39
CA TYR A 365 11.49 14.61 11.18
C TYR A 365 12.51 13.84 10.32
N MET A 366 12.07 13.29 9.19
CA MET A 366 12.97 12.60 8.26
C MET A 366 14.06 13.52 7.73
N ARG A 367 13.69 14.76 7.37
CA ARG A 367 14.67 15.76 6.93
C ARG A 367 15.69 16.06 8.03
N MET A 368 15.23 16.34 9.25
CA MET A 368 16.11 16.57 10.40
C MET A 368 17.04 15.38 10.67
N LYS A 369 16.50 14.16 10.63
CA LYS A 369 17.28 12.91 10.83
C LYS A 369 18.34 12.72 9.75
N ALA A 370 18.01 13.02 8.49
CA ALA A 370 18.95 12.95 7.38
C ALA A 370 20.05 14.02 7.49
N GLU A 371 19.70 15.25 7.85
CA GLU A 371 20.66 16.34 8.10
C GLU A 371 21.61 15.96 9.25
N GLN A 372 21.09 15.47 10.39
CA GLN A 372 21.91 15.01 11.51
C GLN A 372 22.85 13.85 11.13
N MET A 373 22.39 12.90 10.32
CA MET A 373 23.21 11.77 9.88
C MET A 373 24.35 12.23 8.97
N ASN A 374 24.08 13.16 8.06
CA ASN A 374 25.10 13.79 7.22
C ASN A 374 26.15 14.54 8.07
N ASP A 375 25.69 15.30 9.07
CA ASP A 375 26.57 16.00 10.00
C ASP A 375 27.44 15.01 10.79
N ILE A 376 26.86 13.94 11.31
CA ILE A 376 27.61 12.92 12.07
C ILE A 376 28.70 12.30 11.20
N ILE A 377 28.42 11.93 9.97
CA ILE A 377 29.39 11.34 9.05
C ILE A 377 30.50 12.36 8.73
N PHE A 378 30.11 13.60 8.38
CA PHE A 378 31.07 14.64 8.00
C PHE A 378 31.99 15.02 9.16
N PHE A 379 31.45 15.26 10.36
CA PHE A 379 32.20 15.74 11.50
C PHE A 379 33.02 14.65 12.21
N ASN A 380 32.62 13.38 12.13
CA ASN A 380 33.34 12.27 12.77
C ASN A 380 34.18 11.42 11.80
N SER A 381 34.21 11.76 10.52
CA SER A 381 35.04 11.03 9.55
C SER A 381 36.53 11.20 9.88
N PRO A 382 37.31 10.09 9.98
CA PRO A 382 38.78 10.16 10.10
C PRO A 382 39.43 10.65 8.80
N ASN A 383 38.76 10.53 7.66
CA ASN A 383 39.26 11.06 6.39
C ASN A 383 39.12 12.58 6.37
N LEU A 384 40.06 13.22 5.71
CA LEU A 384 39.97 14.65 5.44
C LEU A 384 38.96 14.87 4.33
N ILE A 385 37.90 15.64 4.62
CA ILE A 385 36.84 15.96 3.66
C ILE A 385 36.82 17.46 3.42
N ILE A 386 36.94 17.85 2.13
CA ILE A 386 36.91 19.23 1.67
C ILE A 386 35.83 19.35 0.62
N ILE A 387 34.92 20.31 0.78
CA ILE A 387 33.89 20.63 -0.20
C ILE A 387 34.22 22.00 -0.80
N LEU A 388 34.27 22.04 -2.12
CA LEU A 388 34.55 23.25 -2.90
C LEU A 388 33.38 23.58 -3.79
N ASP A 389 33.31 24.83 -4.25
CA ASP A 389 32.44 25.21 -5.37
C ASP A 389 33.17 25.03 -6.72
N GLU A 390 32.50 25.41 -7.81
CA GLU A 390 33.03 25.31 -9.18
C GLU A 390 34.28 26.17 -9.42
N ASN A 391 34.45 27.23 -8.63
CA ASN A 391 35.64 28.13 -8.72
C ASN A 391 36.80 27.61 -7.89
N LEU A 392 36.68 26.41 -7.29
CA LEU A 392 37.66 25.83 -6.35
C LEU A 392 37.82 26.66 -5.06
N GLU A 393 36.78 27.39 -4.66
CA GLU A 393 36.74 28.04 -3.36
C GLU A 393 36.21 27.09 -2.29
N ILE A 394 36.82 27.14 -1.11
CA ILE A 394 36.48 26.26 0.02
C ILE A 394 35.13 26.63 0.56
N ARG A 395 34.18 25.68 0.54
CA ARG A 395 32.85 25.80 1.16
C ARG A 395 32.84 25.19 2.55
N MET A 396 33.42 24.02 2.71
CA MET A 396 33.45 23.31 4.00
C MET A 396 34.74 22.48 4.14
N LEU A 397 35.20 22.38 5.38
CA LEU A 397 36.26 21.46 5.84
C LEU A 397 35.74 20.69 7.05
N ASN A 398 35.86 19.36 7.06
CA ASN A 398 35.56 18.59 8.25
C ASN A 398 36.66 18.77 9.33
N PRO A 399 36.44 18.38 10.60
CA PRO A 399 37.41 18.55 11.67
C PRO A 399 38.78 17.91 11.34
N SER A 400 38.79 16.74 10.73
CA SER A 400 40.05 16.06 10.33
C SER A 400 40.82 16.87 9.31
N ALA A 401 40.15 17.47 8.30
CA ALA A 401 40.80 18.36 7.33
C ALA A 401 41.28 19.68 7.99
N LYS A 402 40.47 20.26 8.88
CA LYS A 402 40.88 21.45 9.64
C LYS A 402 42.16 21.20 10.46
N ALA A 403 42.23 20.07 11.15
CA ALA A 403 43.42 19.72 11.95
C ALA A 403 44.71 19.63 11.15
N VAL A 404 44.63 19.27 9.86
CA VAL A 404 45.78 19.12 8.99
C VAL A 404 46.13 20.41 8.23
N PHE A 405 45.09 21.12 7.74
CA PHE A 405 45.26 22.25 6.82
C PHE A 405 45.05 23.61 7.48
N ASN A 406 44.38 23.69 8.60
CA ASN A 406 44.02 24.95 9.25
C ASN A 406 44.41 24.98 10.73
N LYS A 407 45.72 24.91 11.02
CA LYS A 407 46.26 24.89 12.38
C LYS A 407 45.97 26.16 13.19
N GLU A 408 45.64 27.27 12.53
CA GLU A 408 45.37 28.56 13.16
C GLU A 408 43.87 28.81 13.41
N ASP A 409 43.02 27.82 13.09
CA ASP A 409 41.54 27.83 13.22
C ASP A 409 40.85 29.08 12.61
N ARG A 410 41.39 29.53 11.45
CA ARG A 410 40.78 30.61 10.69
C ARG A 410 39.55 30.14 9.94
N ASP A 411 38.59 31.03 9.68
CA ASP A 411 37.50 30.72 8.75
C ASP A 411 38.03 30.75 7.31
N LEU A 412 38.17 29.57 6.70
CA LEU A 412 38.68 29.41 5.33
C LEU A 412 37.56 29.37 4.27
N ARG A 413 36.33 29.62 4.62
CA ARG A 413 35.24 29.66 3.63
C ARG A 413 35.42 30.80 2.65
N GLY A 414 35.30 30.49 1.35
CA GLY A 414 35.51 31.44 0.25
C GLY A 414 36.98 31.63 -0.12
N PHE A 415 37.95 30.98 0.56
CA PHE A 415 39.37 31.00 0.14
C PHE A 415 39.61 30.00 -0.98
N PRO A 416 40.47 30.31 -1.96
CA PRO A 416 40.88 29.37 -3.00
C PRO A 416 41.56 28.13 -2.41
N LEU A 417 41.40 26.97 -3.05
CA LEU A 417 42.01 25.70 -2.64
C LEU A 417 43.53 25.80 -2.55
N GLU A 418 44.15 26.61 -3.39
CA GLU A 418 45.59 26.85 -3.42
C GLU A 418 46.14 27.37 -2.08
N TYR A 419 45.30 27.95 -1.24
CA TYR A 419 45.69 28.39 0.08
C TYR A 419 46.14 27.25 1.00
N ILE A 420 45.59 26.04 0.79
CA ILE A 420 45.86 24.89 1.62
C ILE A 420 46.58 23.74 0.92
N MET A 421 46.48 23.64 -0.41
CA MET A 421 47.12 22.57 -1.20
C MET A 421 47.20 22.94 -2.68
N ASP A 422 48.10 22.27 -3.44
CA ASP A 422 48.21 22.42 -4.88
C ASP A 422 46.91 21.95 -5.60
N ALA A 423 46.38 22.82 -6.45
CA ALA A 423 45.16 22.60 -7.20
C ALA A 423 45.36 22.30 -8.70
N VAL A 424 46.60 22.28 -9.20
CA VAL A 424 46.89 22.18 -10.63
C VAL A 424 46.26 20.96 -11.28
N GLU A 425 46.42 19.79 -10.68
CA GLU A 425 45.87 18.55 -11.25
C GLU A 425 44.36 18.49 -11.17
N ILE A 426 43.74 19.09 -10.12
CA ILE A 426 42.30 19.18 -9.97
C ILE A 426 41.74 20.07 -11.08
N LYS A 427 42.38 21.23 -11.36
CA LYS A 427 42.02 22.11 -12.47
C LYS A 427 42.12 21.41 -13.83
N ASN A 428 43.17 20.63 -14.02
CA ASN A 428 43.36 19.86 -15.26
C ASN A 428 42.25 18.78 -15.40
N ALA A 429 41.95 18.04 -14.34
CA ALA A 429 40.88 17.03 -14.36
C ALA A 429 39.51 17.63 -14.68
N LEU A 430 39.21 18.78 -14.13
CA LEU A 430 37.97 19.50 -14.42
C LEU A 430 37.92 20.00 -15.88
N SER A 431 39.05 20.53 -16.41
CA SER A 431 39.10 20.97 -17.81
C SER A 431 38.94 19.80 -18.80
N GLU A 432 39.41 18.60 -18.41
CA GLU A 432 39.27 17.35 -19.17
C GLU A 432 37.90 16.67 -18.94
N LYS A 433 36.98 17.29 -18.16
CA LYS A 433 35.66 16.73 -17.78
C LYS A 433 35.77 15.35 -17.11
N ARG A 434 36.78 15.14 -16.30
CA ARG A 434 36.91 13.93 -15.49
C ARG A 434 36.14 14.12 -14.19
N ASP A 435 35.13 13.36 -13.99
CA ASP A 435 34.28 13.43 -12.77
C ASP A 435 34.94 12.81 -11.54
N VAL A 436 35.94 11.94 -11.73
CA VAL A 436 36.69 11.30 -10.64
C VAL A 436 38.20 11.30 -10.96
N LEU A 437 38.98 11.78 -10.02
CA LEU A 437 40.43 11.69 -10.04
C LEU A 437 40.92 11.09 -8.72
N THR A 438 41.66 9.99 -8.78
CA THR A 438 42.25 9.37 -7.58
C THR A 438 43.76 9.32 -7.72
N LYS A 439 44.50 9.83 -6.72
CA LYS A 439 45.97 9.81 -6.71
C LYS A 439 46.56 9.66 -5.31
N ARG A 440 47.85 9.26 -5.27
CA ARG A 440 48.65 9.30 -4.04
C ARG A 440 49.35 10.66 -3.93
N LEU A 441 49.22 11.25 -2.75
CA LEU A 441 49.88 12.50 -2.41
C LEU A 441 50.82 12.29 -1.23
N HIS A 442 52.13 12.57 -1.41
CA HIS A 442 53.12 12.57 -0.32
C HIS A 442 53.32 14.00 0.17
N ARG A 443 53.01 14.24 1.43
CA ARG A 443 53.29 15.53 2.09
C ARG A 443 54.63 15.48 2.79
N THR A 444 55.60 16.23 2.26
CA THR A 444 56.98 16.28 2.77
C THR A 444 57.10 17.04 4.10
N ASP A 445 56.15 17.98 4.41
CA ASP A 445 56.11 18.74 5.66
C ASP A 445 55.73 17.89 6.88
N THR A 446 54.98 16.80 6.67
CA THR A 446 54.47 15.92 7.74
C THR A 446 54.91 14.47 7.57
N ASP A 447 55.65 14.14 6.50
CA ASP A 447 56.05 12.78 6.10
C ASP A 447 54.84 11.80 6.07
N ARG A 448 53.65 12.29 5.64
CA ARG A 448 52.45 11.52 5.51
C ARG A 448 52.11 11.26 4.06
N VAL A 449 51.53 10.09 3.84
CA VAL A 449 51.04 9.68 2.52
C VAL A 449 49.52 9.61 2.56
N PHE A 450 48.85 10.33 1.66
CA PHE A 450 47.42 10.34 1.52
C PHE A 450 47.01 9.72 0.18
N MET A 451 45.89 8.97 0.22
CA MET A 451 45.13 8.65 -0.98
C MET A 451 44.08 9.75 -1.15
N GLN A 452 44.24 10.59 -2.15
CA GLN A 452 43.32 11.68 -2.47
C GLN A 452 42.36 11.22 -3.57
N SER A 453 41.08 11.39 -3.35
CA SER A 453 40.03 11.25 -4.36
C SER A 453 39.30 12.57 -4.52
N MET A 454 39.14 13.03 -5.76
CA MET A 454 38.29 14.17 -6.13
C MET A 454 37.07 13.61 -6.86
N ILE A 455 35.91 14.11 -6.53
CA ILE A 455 34.63 13.76 -7.15
C ILE A 455 33.93 15.06 -7.52
N HIS A 456 33.63 15.24 -8.80
CA HIS A 456 32.82 16.36 -9.29
C HIS A 456 31.32 15.99 -9.23
N LEU A 457 30.57 16.72 -8.42
CA LEU A 457 29.13 16.54 -8.23
C LEU A 457 28.38 17.51 -9.16
N GLN A 458 28.09 17.07 -10.39
CA GLN A 458 27.49 17.92 -11.44
C GLN A 458 26.13 18.52 -11.03
N GLU A 459 25.29 17.73 -10.32
CA GLU A 459 23.94 18.18 -9.90
C GLU A 459 23.97 19.33 -8.90
N THR A 460 24.98 19.39 -8.04
CA THR A 460 25.08 20.40 -6.97
C THR A 460 26.13 21.46 -7.25
N HIS A 461 26.81 21.36 -8.41
CA HIS A 461 27.88 22.27 -8.79
C HIS A 461 28.99 22.35 -7.73
N GLN A 462 29.36 21.22 -7.16
CA GLN A 462 30.35 21.11 -6.08
C GLN A 462 31.43 20.07 -6.40
N ILE A 463 32.56 20.27 -5.77
CA ILE A 463 33.68 19.33 -5.87
C ILE A 463 33.98 18.81 -4.47
N LEU A 464 33.96 17.50 -4.32
CA LEU A 464 34.24 16.80 -3.08
C LEU A 464 35.65 16.23 -3.16
N ILE A 465 36.54 16.60 -2.22
CA ILE A 465 37.84 16.01 -2.05
C ILE A 465 37.86 15.19 -0.78
N ILE A 466 38.20 13.92 -0.89
CA ILE A 466 38.38 13.00 0.24
C ILE A 466 39.83 12.55 0.25
N MET A 467 40.50 12.69 1.41
CA MET A 467 41.89 12.22 1.57
C MET A 467 41.96 11.24 2.75
N SER A 468 42.39 10.03 2.49
CA SER A 468 42.62 8.99 3.49
C SER A 468 44.10 8.89 3.80
N ASP A 469 44.49 8.93 5.08
CA ASP A 469 45.87 8.72 5.52
C ASP A 469 46.23 7.23 5.36
N ILE A 470 47.15 6.94 4.46
CA ILE A 470 47.63 5.60 4.15
C ILE A 470 49.10 5.39 4.56
N THR A 471 49.62 6.26 5.44
CA THR A 471 51.05 6.27 5.84
C THR A 471 51.48 4.92 6.44
N GLU A 472 50.69 4.38 7.35
CA GLU A 472 50.96 3.09 7.98
C GLU A 472 50.86 1.91 6.99
N ASP A 473 49.90 1.97 6.08
CA ASP A 473 49.75 0.93 5.05
C ASP A 473 50.89 0.95 4.07
N GLU A 474 51.38 2.13 3.68
CA GLU A 474 52.57 2.26 2.83
C GLU A 474 53.84 1.80 3.55
N LYS A 475 53.99 2.08 4.85
CA LYS A 475 55.09 1.53 5.65
C LYS A 475 55.07 0.01 5.67
N ARG A 476 53.92 -0.57 6.03
CA ARG A 476 53.73 -2.03 6.03
C ARG A 476 54.01 -2.65 4.66
N ARG A 477 53.60 -1.97 3.58
CA ARG A 477 53.84 -2.45 2.22
C ARG A 477 55.33 -2.42 1.85
N LYS A 478 56.07 -1.37 2.28
CA LYS A 478 57.51 -1.29 2.13
C LYS A 478 58.21 -2.37 2.95
N ASP A 479 57.84 -2.57 4.19
CA ASP A 479 58.43 -3.58 5.07
C ASP A 479 58.21 -4.99 4.53
N LEU A 480 56.99 -5.28 4.06
CA LEU A 480 56.68 -6.54 3.39
C LEU A 480 57.49 -6.76 2.12
N LYS A 481 57.75 -5.69 1.33
CA LYS A 481 58.60 -5.78 0.13
C LYS A 481 60.02 -6.10 0.51
N ILE A 482 60.58 -5.39 1.49
CA ILE A 482 61.95 -5.63 2.01
C ILE A 482 62.06 -7.05 2.57
N MET A 483 61.06 -7.50 3.33
CA MET A 483 61.05 -8.86 3.89
C MET A 483 61.00 -9.92 2.78
N LYS A 484 60.20 -9.72 1.74
CA LYS A 484 60.16 -10.62 0.56
C LYS A 484 61.52 -10.65 -0.17
N GLU A 485 62.14 -9.48 -0.42
CA GLU A 485 63.44 -9.39 -1.06
C GLU A 485 64.53 -10.09 -0.24
N ASN A 486 64.56 -9.89 1.09
CA ASN A 486 65.48 -10.57 1.99
C ASN A 486 65.22 -12.09 2.01
N THR A 487 63.99 -12.53 2.05
CA THR A 487 63.62 -13.95 2.02
C THR A 487 64.09 -14.60 0.71
N LEU A 488 63.89 -13.92 -0.42
CA LEU A 488 64.37 -14.38 -1.72
C LEU A 488 65.91 -14.50 -1.77
N LYS A 489 66.62 -13.52 -1.17
CA LYS A 489 68.05 -13.55 -1.08
C LYS A 489 68.58 -14.71 -0.24
N VAL A 490 68.01 -14.91 0.96
CA VAL A 490 68.34 -16.04 1.82
C VAL A 490 68.06 -17.37 1.13
N ALA A 491 66.88 -17.49 0.47
CA ALA A 491 66.54 -18.70 -0.28
C ALA A 491 67.55 -18.96 -1.41
N GLN A 492 68.02 -17.90 -2.12
CA GLN A 492 69.03 -18.02 -3.17
C GLN A 492 70.35 -18.47 -2.58
N ASP A 493 70.78 -17.90 -1.46
CA ASP A 493 72.04 -18.27 -0.78
C ASP A 493 72.00 -19.75 -0.33
N VAL A 494 70.87 -20.22 0.18
CA VAL A 494 70.68 -21.63 0.54
C VAL A 494 70.75 -22.53 -0.70
N ILE A 495 70.06 -22.12 -1.79
CA ILE A 495 70.11 -22.86 -3.07
C ILE A 495 71.55 -22.94 -3.60
N ASP A 496 72.28 -21.83 -3.62
CA ASP A 496 73.65 -21.79 -4.13
C ASP A 496 74.60 -22.61 -3.25
N LYS A 497 74.36 -22.65 -1.92
CA LYS A 497 75.14 -23.48 -0.99
C LYS A 497 74.78 -24.97 -1.18
N GLN A 498 73.50 -25.32 -1.34
CA GLN A 498 73.10 -26.68 -1.65
C GLN A 498 73.63 -27.19 -3.00
N MET A 499 73.61 -26.29 -4.01
CA MET A 499 74.19 -26.56 -5.33
C MET A 499 75.70 -26.83 -5.26
N ARG A 500 76.43 -26.02 -4.46
CA ARG A 500 77.85 -26.25 -4.24
C ARG A 500 78.16 -27.59 -3.59
N ILE A 501 77.38 -27.90 -2.51
CA ILE A 501 77.51 -29.18 -1.83
C ILE A 501 77.09 -30.36 -2.77
N SER A 502 76.02 -30.20 -3.56
CA SER A 502 75.65 -31.19 -4.55
C SER A 502 76.65 -31.38 -5.67
N GLN A 503 77.31 -30.29 -6.09
CA GLN A 503 78.40 -30.35 -7.04
C GLN A 503 79.66 -31.03 -6.47
N GLU A 504 79.96 -30.80 -5.19
CA GLU A 504 81.07 -31.51 -4.47
C GLU A 504 80.72 -33.01 -4.32
N ILE A 505 79.48 -33.35 -3.96
CA ILE A 505 78.97 -34.74 -3.87
C ILE A 505 78.94 -35.38 -5.26
N ALA A 506 78.53 -34.69 -6.32
CA ALA A 506 78.49 -35.19 -7.69
C ALA A 506 79.86 -35.36 -8.29
N SER A 507 80.82 -34.46 -7.90
CA SER A 507 82.24 -34.63 -8.21
C SER A 507 82.86 -35.86 -7.58
N LEU A 508 82.30 -36.29 -6.44
CA LEU A 508 82.67 -37.50 -5.72
C LEU A 508 81.92 -38.75 -6.19
N LEU A 509 80.71 -38.64 -6.75
CA LEU A 509 79.84 -39.74 -7.08
C LEU A 509 79.35 -39.84 -8.55
N GLY A 510 79.74 -38.94 -9.41
CA GLY A 510 79.65 -39.12 -10.87
C GLY A 510 78.30 -39.11 -11.52
N GLU A 511 77.19 -38.75 -10.83
CA GLU A 511 75.85 -38.67 -11.48
C GLU A 511 74.88 -37.72 -10.81
N THR A 512 74.07 -37.02 -11.62
CA THR A 512 72.73 -36.36 -11.31
C THR A 512 72.76 -34.88 -10.84
N THR A 513 73.29 -33.94 -11.60
CA THR A 513 73.24 -32.50 -11.27
C THR A 513 72.28 -31.67 -12.14
N ALA A 514 71.67 -32.22 -13.19
CA ALA A 514 70.90 -31.42 -14.15
C ALA A 514 69.44 -31.22 -13.68
N GLU A 515 68.82 -32.24 -13.10
CA GLU A 515 67.36 -32.18 -12.70
C GLU A 515 67.07 -31.27 -11.49
N THR A 516 67.97 -31.28 -10.50
CA THR A 516 67.90 -30.43 -9.32
C THR A 516 68.02 -28.94 -9.62
N LYS A 517 68.82 -28.59 -10.59
CA LYS A 517 69.05 -27.20 -11.04
C LYS A 517 67.77 -26.62 -11.76
N VAL A 518 67.11 -27.46 -12.53
CA VAL A 518 65.85 -27.09 -13.23
C VAL A 518 64.72 -26.88 -12.24
N ALA A 519 64.54 -27.76 -11.26
CA ALA A 519 63.50 -27.65 -10.23
C ALA A 519 63.66 -26.40 -9.36
N LEU A 520 64.90 -26.08 -8.96
CA LEU A 520 65.19 -24.88 -8.15
C LEU A 520 65.04 -23.56 -8.93
N ASN A 521 65.36 -23.53 -10.22
CA ASN A 521 65.08 -22.37 -11.06
C ASN A 521 63.59 -22.16 -11.35
N ASN A 522 62.81 -23.22 -11.41
CA ASN A 522 61.34 -23.13 -11.52
C ASN A 522 60.72 -22.58 -10.24
N LEU A 523 61.19 -23.00 -9.07
CA LEU A 523 60.73 -22.45 -7.77
C LEU A 523 61.00 -20.93 -7.68
N LYS A 524 62.19 -20.49 -8.14
CA LYS A 524 62.56 -19.07 -8.22
C LYS A 524 61.63 -18.27 -9.13
N LYS A 525 61.22 -18.82 -10.30
CA LYS A 525 60.30 -18.18 -11.23
C LYS A 525 58.88 -18.04 -10.64
N VAL A 526 58.41 -19.02 -9.88
CA VAL A 526 57.10 -18.98 -9.22
C VAL A 526 57.07 -17.92 -8.12
N MET A 527 58.13 -17.83 -7.30
CA MET A 527 58.23 -16.83 -6.22
C MET A 527 58.34 -15.38 -6.75
N ILE A 528 58.88 -15.18 -7.94
CA ILE A 528 59.00 -13.84 -8.57
C ILE A 528 57.62 -13.44 -9.19
N LYS A 529 56.85 -14.40 -9.73
CA LYS A 529 55.55 -14.13 -10.37
C LYS A 529 54.40 -13.77 -9.38
N GLU A 530 54.54 -14.14 -8.10
CA GLU A 530 53.64 -13.72 -7.03
C GLU A 530 53.96 -12.36 -6.42
N SER A 531 55.02 -11.68 -6.93
CA SER A 531 55.45 -10.37 -6.43
C SER A 531 55.22 -9.20 -7.40
N GLU A 532 54.59 -9.44 -8.56
CA GLU A 532 53.97 -8.42 -9.44
C GLU A 532 52.43 -8.34 -9.20
#